data_706dd46e3f3ace01db55aa1d4978cecc
#
_entry.id   706dd46e3f3ace01db55aa1d4978cecc
#
_cell.length_a   1.000
_cell.length_b   1.000
_cell.length_c   1.000
_cell.angle_alpha   90.00
_cell.angle_beta   90.00
_cell.angle_gamma   90.00
#
_symmetry.space_group_name_H-M   'P 1'
#
loop_
_entity.id
_entity.type
_entity.pdbx_description
1 polymer ?
#
loop_
_entity_poly.entity_id
_entity_poly.type
_entity_poly.pdbx_seq_one_letter_code
_entity_poly.pdbx_strand_id
1 'polypeptide(L)'
;NRMGMFPHAYFEKDNDARTGSKGDFIFRDFDDEGTEIISIMFEMKNENETTSTKHKNEDFLKELDKDRREKKCEYAVLCTMLEAENDLYDEGIVDVSYRYPKMYVIRPQFFIPIITLLRNAAMNALDYKKQLLVEKNNNLDLSNFEENMNKFKDAFGKNYASASKKFNEAIEEIDKSITHLQKIKDALTSSDRQLRLANDKAQDLTIRKLTKNAPSVKQKLDEVRKQNAE
;
A
#
# COMPACT_ATOMS: atom_id res chain seq x y z
N ASN A 1 -5.90 -0.11 -16.35
CA ASN A 1 -5.04 -1.03 -17.14
C ASN A 1 -4.76 -2.39 -16.50
N ARG A 2 -4.96 -2.56 -15.18
CA ARG A 2 -4.77 -3.86 -14.50
C ARG A 2 -6.07 -4.69 -14.40
N MET A 3 -7.22 -4.09 -14.72
CA MET A 3 -8.52 -4.79 -14.74
C MET A 3 -8.60 -5.87 -15.83
N GLY A 4 -7.72 -5.84 -16.86
CA GLY A 4 -7.62 -6.93 -17.83
C GLY A 4 -7.23 -8.30 -17.24
N MET A 5 -6.85 -8.36 -15.97
CA MET A 5 -6.66 -9.61 -15.22
C MET A 5 -7.99 -10.30 -14.86
N PHE A 6 -9.11 -9.58 -14.95
CA PHE A 6 -10.45 -10.02 -14.58
C PHE A 6 -11.41 -9.80 -15.78
N PRO A 7 -11.41 -10.67 -16.78
CA PRO A 7 -12.08 -10.43 -18.07
C PRO A 7 -13.59 -10.29 -17.96
N HIS A 8 -14.22 -10.85 -16.95
CA HIS A 8 -15.68 -10.82 -16.73
C HIS A 8 -16.08 -9.90 -15.58
N ALA A 9 -15.12 -9.11 -15.06
CA ALA A 9 -15.37 -8.22 -13.93
C ALA A 9 -15.82 -6.83 -14.37
N TYR A 10 -16.72 -6.25 -13.58
CA TYR A 10 -17.08 -4.84 -13.62
C TYR A 10 -16.46 -4.12 -12.45
N PHE A 11 -15.90 -2.95 -12.73
CA PHE A 11 -15.45 -2.01 -11.70
C PHE A 11 -16.06 -0.65 -12.03
N GLU A 12 -17.14 -0.32 -11.36
CA GLU A 12 -17.96 0.84 -11.65
C GLU A 12 -18.08 1.76 -10.43
N LYS A 13 -18.16 3.06 -10.71
CA LYS A 13 -18.50 4.02 -9.68
C LYS A 13 -19.94 3.79 -9.24
N ASP A 14 -20.19 3.78 -7.93
CA ASP A 14 -21.55 3.73 -7.42
C ASP A 14 -22.25 5.07 -7.70
N ASN A 15 -23.09 5.08 -8.73
CA ASN A 15 -23.88 6.25 -9.13
C ASN A 15 -25.32 6.21 -8.61
N ASP A 16 -25.70 5.15 -7.88
CA ASP A 16 -27.06 4.97 -7.39
C ASP A 16 -27.22 5.42 -5.94
N ALA A 17 -27.67 6.66 -5.78
CA ALA A 17 -27.95 7.27 -4.47
C ALA A 17 -29.44 7.18 -4.06
N ARG A 18 -30.26 6.33 -4.72
CA ARG A 18 -31.71 6.24 -4.44
C ARG A 18 -32.05 5.87 -3.00
N THR A 19 -31.15 5.16 -2.33
CA THR A 19 -31.30 4.73 -0.94
C THR A 19 -30.64 5.67 0.07
N GLY A 20 -30.01 6.77 -0.40
CA GLY A 20 -29.28 7.71 0.45
C GLY A 20 -27.92 7.22 0.93
N SER A 21 -27.48 6.08 0.44
CA SER A 21 -26.19 5.46 0.75
C SER A 21 -25.41 5.31 -0.56
N LYS A 22 -24.15 5.72 -0.57
CA LYS A 22 -23.34 5.75 -1.78
C LYS A 22 -21.88 5.49 -1.44
N GLY A 23 -21.42 4.28 -1.75
CA GLY A 23 -20.01 3.99 -1.78
C GLY A 23 -19.30 4.61 -3.00
N ASP A 24 -17.99 4.54 -3.05
CA ASP A 24 -17.24 5.10 -4.18
C ASP A 24 -17.31 4.18 -5.40
N PHE A 25 -16.99 2.88 -5.22
CA PHE A 25 -16.91 1.93 -6.33
C PHE A 25 -17.41 0.55 -5.93
N ILE A 26 -17.96 -0.17 -6.92
CA ILE A 26 -18.35 -1.57 -6.81
C ILE A 26 -17.53 -2.39 -7.78
N PHE A 27 -16.91 -3.46 -7.27
CA PHE A 27 -16.30 -4.52 -8.06
C PHE A 27 -17.21 -5.75 -8.04
N ARG A 28 -17.53 -6.30 -9.22
CA ARG A 28 -18.23 -7.59 -9.37
C ARG A 28 -17.55 -8.40 -10.44
N ASP A 29 -17.35 -9.68 -10.16
CA ASP A 29 -16.81 -10.64 -11.12
C ASP A 29 -17.75 -11.84 -11.27
N PHE A 30 -17.81 -12.34 -12.48
CA PHE A 30 -18.73 -13.42 -12.88
C PHE A 30 -17.95 -14.54 -13.55
N ASP A 31 -18.49 -15.75 -13.50
CA ASP A 31 -17.99 -16.87 -14.29
C ASP A 31 -18.54 -16.83 -15.72
N ASP A 32 -18.09 -17.76 -16.57
CA ASP A 32 -18.51 -17.85 -17.97
C ASP A 32 -20.02 -18.15 -18.13
N GLU A 33 -20.68 -18.64 -17.08
CA GLU A 33 -22.11 -18.92 -17.02
C GLU A 33 -22.92 -17.72 -16.49
N GLY A 34 -22.26 -16.62 -16.15
CA GLY A 34 -22.88 -15.42 -15.60
C GLY A 34 -23.21 -15.51 -14.11
N THR A 35 -22.65 -16.50 -13.40
CA THR A 35 -22.80 -16.61 -11.94
C THR A 35 -21.83 -15.65 -11.25
N GLU A 36 -22.33 -14.83 -10.32
CA GLU A 36 -21.48 -13.94 -9.55
C GLU A 36 -20.52 -14.75 -8.68
N ILE A 37 -19.21 -14.57 -8.93
CA ILE A 37 -18.12 -15.17 -8.15
C ILE A 37 -17.94 -14.37 -6.87
N ILE A 38 -17.85 -13.05 -6.99
CA ILE A 38 -17.57 -12.14 -5.88
C ILE A 38 -18.12 -10.74 -6.16
N SER A 39 -18.51 -10.04 -5.10
CA SER A 39 -18.83 -8.62 -5.12
C SER A 39 -18.19 -7.89 -3.95
N ILE A 40 -17.56 -6.75 -4.22
CA ILE A 40 -16.84 -5.95 -3.24
C ILE A 40 -17.28 -4.50 -3.35
N MET A 41 -17.71 -3.91 -2.24
CA MET A 41 -17.92 -2.48 -2.10
C MET A 41 -16.61 -1.82 -1.67
N PHE A 42 -16.20 -0.79 -2.39
CA PHE A 42 -15.02 0.00 -2.08
C PHE A 42 -15.39 1.41 -1.66
N GLU A 43 -14.75 1.87 -0.60
CA GLU A 43 -14.69 3.27 -0.20
C GLU A 43 -13.23 3.71 -0.24
N MET A 44 -12.96 4.92 -0.79
CA MET A 44 -11.61 5.43 -0.95
C MET A 44 -11.43 6.72 -0.17
N LYS A 45 -10.44 6.74 0.73
CA LYS A 45 -10.12 7.93 1.53
C LYS A 45 -8.67 8.36 1.32
N ASN A 46 -8.50 9.64 1.03
CA ASN A 46 -7.18 10.27 0.85
C ASN A 46 -6.99 11.37 1.89
N GLU A 47 -5.76 11.57 2.33
CA GLU A 47 -5.38 12.55 3.36
C GLU A 47 -5.36 14.01 2.86
N ASN A 48 -5.56 14.25 1.56
CA ASN A 48 -5.39 15.57 0.94
C ASN A 48 -6.54 16.58 1.20
N GLU A 49 -7.45 16.29 2.11
CA GLU A 49 -8.45 17.28 2.48
C GLU A 49 -7.97 18.08 3.68
N THR A 50 -7.72 19.36 3.44
CA THR A 50 -7.40 20.43 4.39
C THR A 50 -8.54 20.69 5.40
N THR A 51 -9.09 19.65 6.00
CA THR A 51 -10.05 19.78 7.08
C THR A 51 -9.32 19.73 8.42
N SER A 52 -9.62 20.70 9.27
CA SER A 52 -9.06 20.86 10.62
C SER A 52 -9.39 19.70 11.58
N THR A 53 -10.15 18.72 11.15
CA THR A 53 -10.52 17.52 11.91
C THR A 53 -9.93 16.31 11.19
N LYS A 54 -8.92 15.67 11.80
CA LYS A 54 -8.38 14.39 11.32
C LYS A 54 -9.45 13.32 11.49
N HIS A 55 -10.02 12.85 10.39
CA HIS A 55 -10.90 11.68 10.37
C HIS A 55 -10.08 10.40 10.61
N LYS A 56 -10.69 9.45 11.33
CA LYS A 56 -10.13 8.13 11.53
C LYS A 56 -10.78 7.12 10.58
N ASN A 57 -10.08 6.07 10.27
CA ASN A 57 -10.60 4.97 9.44
C ASN A 57 -11.90 4.39 10.03
N GLU A 58 -11.99 4.28 11.35
CA GLU A 58 -13.17 3.76 12.05
C GLU A 58 -14.46 4.56 11.79
N ASP A 59 -14.35 5.84 11.48
CA ASP A 59 -15.50 6.72 11.25
C ASP A 59 -16.31 6.30 10.02
N PHE A 60 -15.65 5.66 9.06
CA PHE A 60 -16.22 5.26 7.77
C PHE A 60 -16.79 3.84 7.74
N LEU A 61 -16.34 2.96 8.66
CA LEU A 61 -16.67 1.53 8.61
C LEU A 61 -18.18 1.25 8.72
N LYS A 62 -18.88 2.01 9.55
CA LYS A 62 -20.33 1.83 9.75
C LYS A 62 -21.14 2.16 8.49
N GLU A 63 -20.77 3.24 7.81
CA GLU A 63 -21.43 3.66 6.58
C GLU A 63 -21.11 2.69 5.45
N LEU A 64 -19.85 2.32 5.30
CA LEU A 64 -19.41 1.33 4.33
C LEU A 64 -20.10 -0.04 4.49
N ASP A 65 -20.34 -0.51 5.73
CA ASP A 65 -21.11 -1.75 5.96
C ASP A 65 -22.59 -1.60 5.54
N LYS A 66 -23.17 -0.42 5.76
CA LYS A 66 -24.51 -0.12 5.30
C LYS A 66 -24.58 -0.16 3.77
N ASP A 67 -23.65 0.52 3.08
CA ASP A 67 -23.56 0.55 1.61
C ASP A 67 -23.38 -0.85 1.02
N ARG A 68 -22.48 -1.64 1.61
CA ARG A 68 -22.27 -3.03 1.23
C ARG A 68 -23.58 -3.84 1.25
N ARG A 69 -24.34 -3.72 2.34
CA ARG A 69 -25.62 -4.45 2.50
C ARG A 69 -26.67 -3.99 1.51
N GLU A 70 -26.82 -2.69 1.35
CA GLU A 70 -27.80 -2.10 0.42
C GLU A 70 -27.52 -2.49 -1.02
N LYS A 71 -26.24 -2.49 -1.42
CA LYS A 71 -25.84 -2.90 -2.77
C LYS A 71 -25.67 -4.41 -2.91
N LYS A 72 -25.95 -5.19 -1.86
CA LYS A 72 -25.82 -6.66 -1.83
C LYS A 72 -24.42 -7.13 -2.21
N CYS A 73 -23.39 -6.37 -1.83
CA CYS A 73 -22.02 -6.80 -1.99
C CYS A 73 -21.62 -7.79 -0.89
N GLU A 74 -20.82 -8.77 -1.24
CA GLU A 74 -20.36 -9.79 -0.30
C GLU A 74 -19.31 -9.23 0.67
N TYR A 75 -18.38 -8.42 0.16
CA TYR A 75 -17.29 -7.81 0.92
C TYR A 75 -17.38 -6.30 0.91
N ALA A 76 -16.73 -5.69 1.89
CA ALA A 76 -16.48 -4.25 1.95
C ALA A 76 -14.99 -4.00 2.15
N VAL A 77 -14.44 -3.01 1.47
CA VAL A 77 -13.02 -2.66 1.56
C VAL A 77 -12.87 -1.14 1.63
N LEU A 78 -12.33 -0.67 2.74
CA LEU A 78 -11.88 0.72 2.88
C LEU A 78 -10.44 0.82 2.38
N CYS A 79 -10.24 1.50 1.26
CA CYS A 79 -8.91 1.81 0.73
C CYS A 79 -8.51 3.21 1.18
N THR A 80 -7.52 3.31 2.07
CA THR A 80 -7.27 4.56 2.79
C THR A 80 -5.79 4.92 2.85
N MET A 81 -5.54 6.23 2.83
CA MET A 81 -4.26 6.84 3.19
C MET A 81 -4.33 7.59 4.54
N LEU A 82 -5.48 7.56 5.21
CA LEU A 82 -5.63 8.16 6.54
C LEU A 82 -4.81 7.40 7.58
N GLU A 83 -4.48 8.07 8.68
CA GLU A 83 -3.75 7.49 9.80
C GLU A 83 -2.42 6.82 9.36
N ALA A 84 -1.63 7.55 8.55
CA ALA A 84 -0.36 7.05 8.01
C ALA A 84 0.68 6.71 9.09
N GLU A 85 0.52 7.21 10.30
CA GLU A 85 1.41 6.96 11.46
C GLU A 85 0.92 5.82 12.35
N ASN A 86 -0.18 5.13 11.97
CA ASN A 86 -0.75 4.05 12.75
C ASN A 86 -0.22 2.71 12.26
N ASP A 87 0.66 2.10 13.04
CA ASP A 87 1.33 0.82 12.73
C ASP A 87 0.34 -0.27 12.29
N LEU A 88 -0.86 -0.32 12.90
CA LEU A 88 -1.88 -1.31 12.54
C LEU A 88 -2.27 -1.23 11.07
N TYR A 89 -2.49 -0.01 10.55
CA TYR A 89 -2.89 0.17 9.16
C TYR A 89 -1.71 0.13 8.18
N ASP A 90 -0.49 0.31 8.67
CA ASP A 90 0.72 0.22 7.86
C ASP A 90 1.13 -1.22 7.56
N GLU A 91 0.60 -2.21 8.30
CA GLU A 91 0.72 -3.63 7.94
C GLU A 91 0.08 -3.98 6.59
N GLY A 92 -0.75 -3.08 6.04
CA GLY A 92 -1.23 -3.08 4.66
C GLY A 92 -2.63 -3.63 4.47
N ILE A 93 -3.00 -4.77 5.06
CA ILE A 93 -4.35 -5.35 5.04
C ILE A 93 -4.76 -5.64 6.48
N VAL A 94 -5.78 -4.92 6.95
CA VAL A 94 -6.34 -5.10 8.30
C VAL A 94 -7.71 -5.73 8.19
N ASP A 95 -7.90 -6.87 8.85
CA ASP A 95 -9.19 -7.53 8.96
C ASP A 95 -10.00 -6.93 10.10
N VAL A 96 -11.10 -6.28 9.77
CA VAL A 96 -12.06 -5.72 10.74
C VAL A 96 -13.37 -6.52 10.79
N SER A 97 -13.34 -7.77 10.30
CA SER A 97 -14.51 -8.66 10.24
C SER A 97 -15.06 -9.02 11.61
N TYR A 98 -14.28 -8.87 12.66
CA TYR A 98 -14.73 -9.03 14.06
C TYR A 98 -15.81 -8.02 14.43
N ARG A 99 -15.84 -6.86 13.79
CA ARG A 99 -16.82 -5.78 14.04
C ARG A 99 -17.85 -5.67 12.91
N TYR A 100 -17.40 -5.77 11.67
CA TYR A 100 -18.22 -5.71 10.45
C TYR A 100 -17.89 -6.90 9.57
N PRO A 101 -18.75 -7.92 9.48
CA PRO A 101 -18.45 -9.14 8.73
C PRO A 101 -17.97 -8.89 7.30
N LYS A 102 -16.92 -9.59 6.89
CA LYS A 102 -16.34 -9.50 5.53
C LYS A 102 -15.85 -8.09 5.16
N MET A 103 -15.29 -7.37 6.11
CA MET A 103 -14.76 -6.02 5.91
C MET A 103 -13.26 -5.97 6.17
N TYR A 104 -12.56 -5.25 5.29
CA TYR A 104 -11.12 -5.03 5.35
C TYR A 104 -10.77 -3.55 5.19
N VAL A 105 -9.70 -3.11 5.84
CA VAL A 105 -9.06 -1.81 5.62
C VAL A 105 -7.72 -2.06 4.96
N ILE A 106 -7.43 -1.37 3.86
CA ILE A 106 -6.20 -1.57 3.09
C ILE A 106 -5.50 -0.26 2.74
N ARG A 107 -4.20 -0.35 2.52
CA ARG A 107 -3.46 0.69 1.81
C ARG A 107 -3.61 0.51 0.28
N PRO A 108 -3.49 1.59 -0.52
CA PRO A 108 -3.74 1.56 -1.97
C PRO A 108 -2.93 0.51 -2.75
N GLN A 109 -1.70 0.21 -2.31
CA GLN A 109 -0.85 -0.81 -2.96
C GLN A 109 -1.44 -2.23 -2.87
N PHE A 110 -2.34 -2.47 -1.91
CA PHE A 110 -2.99 -3.76 -1.71
C PHE A 110 -4.34 -3.89 -2.44
N PHE A 111 -4.72 -2.89 -3.23
CA PHE A 111 -6.00 -2.87 -3.93
C PHE A 111 -6.18 -4.07 -4.87
N ILE A 112 -5.23 -4.34 -5.75
CA ILE A 112 -5.29 -5.51 -6.64
C ILE A 112 -5.04 -6.81 -5.87
N PRO A 113 -4.05 -6.91 -4.97
CA PRO A 113 -3.86 -8.10 -4.15
C PRO A 113 -5.10 -8.56 -3.39
N ILE A 114 -5.85 -7.66 -2.75
CA ILE A 114 -7.06 -8.04 -1.99
C ILE A 114 -8.14 -8.58 -2.91
N ILE A 115 -8.38 -7.95 -4.07
CA ILE A 115 -9.33 -8.45 -5.06
C ILE A 115 -8.96 -9.86 -5.49
N THR A 116 -7.70 -10.09 -5.85
CA THR A 116 -7.21 -11.40 -6.29
C THR A 116 -7.36 -12.45 -5.20
N LEU A 117 -7.01 -12.12 -3.96
CA LEU A 117 -7.11 -13.03 -2.82
C LEU A 117 -8.57 -13.46 -2.57
N LEU A 118 -9.46 -12.46 -2.44
CA LEU A 118 -10.87 -12.70 -2.17
C LEU A 118 -11.56 -13.42 -3.34
N ARG A 119 -11.22 -13.06 -4.58
CA ARG A 119 -11.70 -13.74 -5.78
C ARG A 119 -11.31 -15.22 -5.81
N ASN A 120 -10.04 -15.53 -5.57
CA ASN A 120 -9.57 -16.91 -5.57
C ASN A 120 -10.23 -17.73 -4.46
N ALA A 121 -10.45 -17.15 -3.30
CA ALA A 121 -11.20 -17.79 -2.23
C ALA A 121 -12.66 -18.07 -2.63
N ALA A 122 -13.31 -17.09 -3.28
CA ALA A 122 -14.69 -17.22 -3.75
C ALA A 122 -14.81 -18.24 -4.89
N MET A 123 -13.87 -18.29 -5.84
CA MET A 123 -13.83 -19.29 -6.91
C MET A 123 -13.73 -20.71 -6.35
N ASN A 124 -12.81 -20.93 -5.41
CA ASN A 124 -12.69 -22.23 -4.76
C ASN A 124 -13.98 -22.63 -4.04
N ALA A 125 -14.66 -21.69 -3.40
CA ALA A 125 -15.95 -21.94 -2.76
C ALA A 125 -17.06 -22.23 -3.79
N LEU A 126 -17.02 -21.59 -4.95
CA LEU A 126 -17.98 -21.82 -6.05
C LEU A 126 -17.78 -23.20 -6.67
N ASP A 127 -16.54 -23.60 -6.92
CA ASP A 127 -16.21 -24.94 -7.42
C ASP A 127 -16.68 -26.03 -6.44
N TYR A 128 -16.47 -25.81 -5.14
CA TYR A 128 -17.03 -26.70 -4.09
C TYR A 128 -18.56 -26.76 -4.12
N LYS A 129 -19.22 -25.60 -4.28
CA LYS A 129 -20.68 -25.54 -4.40
C LYS A 129 -21.19 -26.28 -5.64
N LYS A 130 -20.52 -26.12 -6.80
CA LYS A 130 -20.85 -26.81 -8.03
C LYS A 130 -20.67 -28.34 -7.89
N GLN A 131 -19.56 -28.78 -7.30
CA GLN A 131 -19.31 -30.18 -6.99
C GLN A 131 -20.36 -30.77 -6.04
N LEU A 132 -20.75 -30.02 -4.99
CA LEU A 132 -21.80 -30.41 -4.07
C LEU A 132 -23.17 -30.59 -4.73
N LEU A 133 -23.50 -29.73 -5.70
CA LEU A 133 -24.76 -29.88 -6.47
C LEU A 133 -24.75 -31.15 -7.33
N VAL A 134 -23.63 -31.45 -7.95
CA VAL A 134 -23.45 -32.67 -8.75
C VAL A 134 -23.51 -33.94 -7.86
N GLU A 135 -22.84 -33.86 -6.69
CA GLU A 135 -22.82 -35.01 -5.75
C GLU A 135 -24.14 -35.20 -4.97
N LYS A 136 -24.88 -34.09 -4.72
CA LYS A 136 -26.21 -34.13 -4.08
C LYS A 136 -27.22 -34.90 -4.94
N ASN A 137 -27.04 -34.91 -6.26
CA ASN A 137 -27.79 -35.77 -7.17
C ASN A 137 -27.35 -37.24 -7.12
N ASN A 138 -26.22 -37.56 -6.48
CA ASN A 138 -25.62 -38.89 -6.39
C ASN A 138 -25.60 -39.50 -4.97
N ASN A 139 -26.54 -39.17 -4.06
CA ASN A 139 -26.64 -39.70 -2.68
C ASN A 139 -25.42 -39.44 -1.79
N LEU A 140 -25.13 -38.19 -1.51
CA LEU A 140 -23.98 -37.82 -0.72
C LEU A 140 -24.17 -37.92 0.79
N ASP A 141 -23.18 -38.54 1.42
CA ASP A 141 -22.98 -38.62 2.85
C ASP A 141 -22.55 -37.21 3.40
N LEU A 142 -23.43 -36.56 4.16
CA LEU A 142 -23.22 -35.25 4.76
C LEU A 142 -21.98 -35.19 5.67
N SER A 143 -21.53 -36.32 6.20
CA SER A 143 -20.35 -36.41 7.09
C SER A 143 -19.03 -36.07 6.38
N ASN A 144 -18.93 -36.40 5.07
CA ASN A 144 -17.74 -36.08 4.27
C ASN A 144 -17.63 -34.58 3.95
N PHE A 145 -18.76 -33.87 3.99
CA PHE A 145 -18.78 -32.41 3.72
C PHE A 145 -18.12 -31.61 4.83
N GLU A 146 -18.47 -31.88 6.09
CA GLU A 146 -17.86 -31.18 7.23
C GLU A 146 -16.34 -31.40 7.30
N GLU A 147 -15.91 -32.64 7.03
CA GLU A 147 -14.49 -32.99 7.01
C GLU A 147 -13.73 -32.25 5.89
N ASN A 148 -14.29 -32.20 4.69
CA ASN A 148 -13.70 -31.53 3.55
C ASN A 148 -13.70 -30.00 3.72
N MET A 149 -14.77 -29.43 4.30
CA MET A 149 -14.82 -28.00 4.65
C MET A 149 -13.77 -27.62 5.69
N ASN A 150 -13.56 -28.47 6.70
CA ASN A 150 -12.53 -28.25 7.70
C ASN A 150 -11.13 -28.38 7.10
N LYS A 151 -10.87 -29.37 6.24
CA LYS A 151 -9.62 -29.50 5.48
C LYS A 151 -9.36 -28.27 4.60
N PHE A 152 -10.40 -27.76 3.94
CA PHE A 152 -10.29 -26.53 3.14
C PHE A 152 -9.95 -25.31 4.02
N LYS A 153 -10.66 -25.13 5.13
CA LYS A 153 -10.38 -24.04 6.08
C LYS A 153 -8.94 -24.10 6.61
N ASP A 154 -8.48 -25.30 6.96
CA ASP A 154 -7.12 -25.51 7.46
C ASP A 154 -6.06 -25.25 6.38
N ALA A 155 -6.30 -25.73 5.16
CA ALA A 155 -5.40 -25.49 4.02
C ALA A 155 -5.35 -23.99 3.65
N PHE A 156 -6.52 -23.36 3.62
CA PHE A 156 -6.63 -21.92 3.37
C PHE A 156 -5.94 -21.09 4.47
N GLY A 157 -6.17 -21.45 5.74
CA GLY A 157 -5.52 -20.80 6.88
C GLY A 157 -3.98 -20.90 6.83
N LYS A 158 -3.47 -22.09 6.46
CA LYS A 158 -2.01 -22.29 6.27
C LYS A 158 -1.47 -21.45 5.10
N ASN A 159 -2.18 -21.43 3.98
CA ASN A 159 -1.78 -20.64 2.82
C ASN A 159 -1.82 -19.13 3.12
N TYR A 160 -2.89 -18.68 3.81
CA TYR A 160 -3.01 -17.30 4.26
C TYR A 160 -1.87 -16.90 5.21
N ALA A 161 -1.61 -17.73 6.22
CA ALA A 161 -0.52 -17.47 7.16
C ALA A 161 0.86 -17.43 6.46
N SER A 162 1.08 -18.35 5.50
CA SER A 162 2.30 -18.37 4.69
C SER A 162 2.44 -17.13 3.81
N ALA A 163 1.35 -16.72 3.17
CA ALA A 163 1.33 -15.50 2.35
C ALA A 163 1.56 -14.26 3.21
N SER A 164 0.84 -14.14 4.34
CA SER A 164 1.00 -13.04 5.30
C SER A 164 2.45 -12.94 5.80
N LYS A 165 3.05 -14.07 6.16
CA LYS A 165 4.47 -14.10 6.58
C LYS A 165 5.39 -13.58 5.49
N LYS A 166 5.21 -14.04 4.23
CA LYS A 166 6.02 -13.56 3.09
C LYS A 166 5.81 -12.08 2.80
N PHE A 167 4.59 -11.57 2.98
CA PHE A 167 4.30 -10.13 2.86
C PHE A 167 5.04 -9.33 3.92
N ASN A 168 5.00 -9.76 5.17
CA ASN A 168 5.71 -9.09 6.26
C ASN A 168 7.24 -9.12 6.03
N GLU A 169 7.78 -10.28 5.61
CA GLU A 169 9.20 -10.39 5.23
C GLU A 169 9.56 -9.39 4.11
N ALA A 170 8.70 -9.25 3.09
CA ALA A 170 8.90 -8.29 2.00
C ALA A 170 8.82 -6.82 2.49
N ILE A 171 7.90 -6.52 3.39
CA ILE A 171 7.81 -5.19 4.03
C ILE A 171 9.08 -4.89 4.82
N GLU A 172 9.56 -5.83 5.64
CA GLU A 172 10.81 -5.66 6.38
C GLU A 172 12.02 -5.39 5.46
N GLU A 173 12.08 -6.05 4.30
CA GLU A 173 13.15 -5.80 3.32
C GLU A 173 13.02 -4.42 2.66
N ILE A 174 11.81 -3.96 2.44
CA ILE A 174 11.54 -2.59 1.97
C ILE A 174 11.99 -1.58 3.02
N ASP A 175 11.66 -1.77 4.28
CA ASP A 175 12.03 -0.89 5.38
C ASP A 175 13.55 -0.82 5.57
N LYS A 176 14.24 -1.96 5.47
CA LYS A 176 15.71 -2.00 5.44
C LYS A 176 16.26 -1.18 4.27
N SER A 177 15.65 -1.31 3.09
CA SER A 177 16.05 -0.57 1.89
C SER A 177 15.82 0.95 2.06
N ILE A 178 14.69 1.34 2.63
CA ILE A 178 14.39 2.75 2.96
C ILE A 178 15.44 3.30 3.94
N THR A 179 15.74 2.53 4.99
CA THR A 179 16.77 2.91 5.99
C THR A 179 18.14 3.07 5.33
N HIS A 180 18.47 2.18 4.39
CA HIS A 180 19.74 2.26 3.65
C HIS A 180 19.80 3.49 2.75
N LEU A 181 18.73 3.76 2.02
CA LEU A 181 18.61 4.96 1.17
C LEU A 181 18.69 6.25 2.00
N GLN A 182 18.08 6.27 3.19
CA GLN A 182 18.18 7.42 4.10
C GLN A 182 19.64 7.65 4.55
N LYS A 183 20.36 6.60 4.90
CA LYS A 183 21.81 6.72 5.25
C LYS A 183 22.64 7.26 4.08
N ILE A 184 22.35 6.80 2.85
CA ILE A 184 23.03 7.31 1.65
C ILE A 184 22.69 8.81 1.45
N LYS A 185 21.44 9.19 1.58
CA LYS A 185 21.01 10.60 1.50
C LYS A 185 21.74 11.46 2.52
N ASP A 186 21.83 11.02 3.77
CA ASP A 186 22.49 11.75 4.84
C ASP A 186 24.00 11.87 4.57
N ALA A 187 24.65 10.83 4.08
CA ALA A 187 26.04 10.85 3.67
C ALA A 187 26.31 11.82 2.52
N LEU A 188 25.44 11.81 1.49
CA LEU A 188 25.54 12.75 0.37
C LEU A 188 25.31 14.20 0.81
N THR A 189 24.33 14.45 1.67
CA THR A 189 24.05 15.80 2.24
C THR A 189 25.22 16.29 3.08
N SER A 190 25.82 15.42 3.88
CA SER A 190 27.04 15.74 4.65
C SER A 190 28.21 16.08 3.74
N SER A 191 28.40 15.28 2.67
CA SER A 191 29.45 15.49 1.67
C SER A 191 29.28 16.83 0.92
N ASP A 192 28.07 17.14 0.49
CA ASP A 192 27.75 18.44 -0.14
C ASP A 192 28.07 19.60 0.80
N ARG A 193 27.69 19.50 2.07
CA ARG A 193 28.04 20.51 3.08
C ARG A 193 29.55 20.69 3.25
N GLN A 194 30.30 19.59 3.28
CA GLN A 194 31.76 19.67 3.39
C GLN A 194 32.39 20.29 2.15
N LEU A 195 31.89 19.95 0.95
CA LEU A 195 32.33 20.57 -0.32
C LEU A 195 32.06 22.07 -0.35
N ARG A 196 30.89 22.51 0.10
CA ARG A 196 30.57 23.95 0.22
C ARG A 196 31.55 24.67 1.18
N LEU A 197 31.76 24.10 2.37
CA LEU A 197 32.69 24.65 3.33
C LEU A 197 34.12 24.69 2.78
N ALA A 198 34.55 23.71 2.01
CA ALA A 198 35.86 23.70 1.36
C ALA A 198 35.93 24.75 0.26
N ASN A 199 34.90 24.91 -0.54
CA ASN A 199 34.78 25.95 -1.56
C ASN A 199 34.83 27.34 -0.97
N ASP A 200 34.06 27.60 0.10
CA ASP A 200 34.02 28.87 0.80
C ASP A 200 35.42 29.21 1.37
N LYS A 201 36.10 28.23 1.98
CA LYS A 201 37.48 28.40 2.46
C LYS A 201 38.44 28.70 1.31
N ALA A 202 38.25 28.05 0.14
CA ALA A 202 39.08 28.29 -1.03
C ALA A 202 38.86 29.70 -1.61
N GLN A 203 37.60 30.15 -1.67
CA GLN A 203 37.26 31.53 -2.09
C GLN A 203 37.78 32.58 -1.12
N ASP A 204 37.81 32.28 0.17
CA ASP A 204 38.38 33.15 1.19
C ASP A 204 39.91 33.21 1.22
N LEU A 205 40.58 32.35 0.42
CA LEU A 205 42.04 32.36 0.29
C LEU A 205 42.50 33.59 -0.47
N THR A 206 42.97 34.55 0.23
CA THR A 206 43.63 35.72 -0.35
C THR A 206 45.15 35.55 -0.29
N ILE A 207 45.85 36.18 -1.22
CA ILE A 207 47.33 36.20 -1.23
C ILE A 207 47.86 36.63 0.14
N ARG A 208 47.19 37.57 0.77
CA ARG A 208 47.55 38.08 2.12
C ARG A 208 47.42 36.97 3.20
N LYS A 209 46.40 36.12 3.12
CA LYS A 209 46.26 34.98 4.07
C LYS A 209 47.30 33.88 3.81
N LEU A 210 47.56 33.57 2.53
CA LEU A 210 48.54 32.55 2.14
C LEU A 210 49.97 32.92 2.50
N THR A 211 50.32 34.22 2.43
CA THR A 211 51.67 34.70 2.70
C THR A 211 51.89 35.12 4.17
N LYS A 212 50.88 34.99 5.02
CA LYS A 212 50.98 35.44 6.45
C LYS A 212 52.14 34.76 7.20
N ASN A 213 52.42 33.50 6.93
CA ASN A 213 53.49 32.73 7.57
C ASN A 213 54.68 32.42 6.62
N ALA A 214 54.76 33.09 5.46
CA ALA A 214 55.79 32.88 4.45
C ALA A 214 56.32 34.26 3.94
N PRO A 215 57.08 34.98 4.73
CA PRO A 215 57.52 36.35 4.37
C PRO A 215 58.36 36.40 3.10
N SER A 216 59.14 35.36 2.81
CA SER A 216 59.93 35.27 1.56
C SER A 216 59.07 35.11 0.30
N VAL A 217 57.92 34.42 0.39
CA VAL A 217 56.96 34.27 -0.71
C VAL A 217 56.20 35.60 -0.92
N LYS A 218 55.87 36.28 0.17
CA LYS A 218 55.21 37.59 0.10
C LYS A 218 56.09 38.61 -0.64
N GLN A 219 57.37 38.65 -0.28
CA GLN A 219 58.35 39.58 -0.87
C GLN A 219 58.47 39.32 -2.40
N LYS A 220 58.62 38.07 -2.83
CA LYS A 220 58.65 37.70 -4.25
C LYS A 220 57.36 38.07 -5.00
N LEU A 221 56.21 37.89 -4.41
CA LEU A 221 54.91 38.27 -5.01
C LEU A 221 54.75 39.79 -5.15
N ASP A 222 55.26 40.57 -4.18
CA ASP A 222 55.23 42.00 -4.22
C ASP A 222 56.23 42.54 -5.25
N GLU A 223 57.40 41.91 -5.45
CA GLU A 223 58.38 42.22 -6.52
C GLU A 223 57.79 41.95 -7.95
N VAL A 224 57.13 40.80 -8.14
CA VAL A 224 56.49 40.46 -9.42
C VAL A 224 55.32 41.41 -9.74
N ARG A 225 54.58 41.86 -8.72
CA ARG A 225 53.52 42.85 -8.93
C ARG A 225 54.02 44.23 -9.30
N LYS A 226 55.20 44.62 -8.80
CA LYS A 226 55.85 45.90 -9.16
C LYS A 226 56.37 45.84 -10.62
N GLN A 227 56.91 44.67 -11.05
CA GLN A 227 57.39 44.48 -12.42
C GLN A 227 56.26 44.42 -13.46
N ASN A 228 55.05 44.01 -13.09
CA ASN A 228 53.91 43.98 -14.00
C ASN A 228 53.06 45.27 -13.98
N ALA A 229 53.45 46.28 -13.20
CA ALA A 229 52.81 47.59 -13.11
C ALA A 229 53.60 48.72 -13.82
N GLU A 230 54.78 48.39 -14.34
CA GLU A 230 55.56 49.20 -15.27
C GLU A 230 55.34 48.71 -16.72
#